data_93f25b62350729c324d38c66e5e7e504
#
_entry.id   93f25b62350729c324d38c66e5e7e504
#
_cell.length_a   1.000
_cell.length_b   1.000
_cell.length_c   1.000
_cell.angle_alpha   90.00
_cell.angle_beta   90.00
_cell.angle_gamma   90.00
#
_symmetry.space_group_name_H-M   'P 1'
#
loop_
_entity.id
_entity.type
_entity.pdbx_description
1 polymer ?
#
loop_
_entity_poly.entity_id
_entity_poly.type
_entity_poly.pdbx_seq_one_letter_code
_entity_poly.pdbx_strand_id
1 'polypeptide(L)'
;VTVLVVNAGSSSLKLRVLGEDDTVLTQRHVERWSGEIQPLNDFLATAPEVHAAGHRVVHGGSEFTSATVLDDEVVRHIGALTALAPLHQPRALAGVAAARELLPDVPQVACFDTAFHTTMPPAATTYAVPEAWRRKWDLRRYGFHGLSHAYASRRACELAARPGARVVSCHLGSGASLAAVANGRSVDTTMGFTPLAGLVMATRSGDVDPGLLVWLQRAGLPLDDLEDGLEHHSGLAGLSGVGGDLRDVRQAAERGDEHAALALQVYVHRLRQGIAAMAASLGGIDLLVFTGGVGEHDAALRADTVSGLKFLRIEQVLVVEAREDVEIAAQTRRALGQASSADVPSTFSSARASASEEPSGAL
;
A
#
# COMPACT_ATOMS: atom_id res chain seq x y z
N VAL A 1 11.10 -12.70 18.98
CA VAL A 1 11.96 -12.83 17.79
C VAL A 1 12.26 -11.46 17.22
N THR A 2 13.55 -11.10 17.19
CA THR A 2 14.05 -9.85 16.61
C THR A 2 14.00 -9.95 15.08
N VAL A 3 13.38 -8.97 14.42
CA VAL A 3 13.18 -8.99 12.96
C VAL A 3 13.92 -7.82 12.32
N LEU A 4 14.80 -8.12 11.36
CA LEU A 4 15.32 -7.16 10.41
C LEU A 4 14.24 -6.85 9.36
N VAL A 5 13.88 -5.61 9.20
CA VAL A 5 13.02 -5.14 8.11
C VAL A 5 13.86 -4.45 7.05
N VAL A 6 13.80 -4.97 5.83
CA VAL A 6 14.45 -4.43 4.63
C VAL A 6 13.39 -3.83 3.71
N ASN A 7 13.31 -2.50 3.65
CA ASN A 7 12.40 -1.79 2.77
C ASN A 7 13.21 -1.05 1.70
N ALA A 8 13.40 -1.71 0.56
CA ALA A 8 14.06 -1.15 -0.62
C ALA A 8 13.03 -0.42 -1.49
N GLY A 9 13.06 0.91 -1.43
CA GLY A 9 12.23 1.78 -2.25
C GLY A 9 12.83 2.03 -3.64
N SER A 10 12.17 2.89 -4.45
CA SER A 10 12.64 3.25 -5.79
C SER A 10 13.99 3.99 -5.79
N SER A 11 14.34 4.67 -4.69
CA SER A 11 15.59 5.44 -4.59
C SER A 11 16.26 5.37 -3.22
N SER A 12 15.73 4.58 -2.27
CA SER A 12 16.27 4.54 -0.91
C SER A 12 16.15 3.15 -0.30
N LEU A 13 17.00 2.86 0.67
CA LEU A 13 16.94 1.66 1.50
C LEU A 13 16.68 2.09 2.95
N LYS A 14 15.60 1.58 3.52
CA LYS A 14 15.27 1.75 4.93
C LYS A 14 15.47 0.41 5.64
N LEU A 15 16.32 0.41 6.64
CA LEU A 15 16.63 -0.74 7.48
C LEU A 15 16.15 -0.46 8.89
N ARG A 16 15.44 -1.42 9.49
CA ARG A 16 15.04 -1.37 10.89
C ARG A 16 15.19 -2.74 11.52
N VAL A 17 15.64 -2.78 12.75
CA VAL A 17 15.56 -4.00 13.59
C VAL A 17 14.50 -3.76 14.64
N LEU A 18 13.48 -4.61 14.66
CA LEU A 18 12.37 -4.55 15.60
C LEU A 18 12.49 -5.68 16.63
N GLY A 19 12.25 -5.33 17.90
CA GLY A 19 12.09 -6.26 19.01
C GLY A 19 10.74 -7.01 18.95
N GLU A 20 10.50 -7.89 19.89
CA GLU A 20 9.25 -8.69 19.98
C GLU A 20 8.00 -7.81 20.19
N ASP A 21 8.15 -6.71 20.87
CA ASP A 21 7.12 -5.71 21.17
C ASP A 21 6.98 -4.61 20.11
N ASP A 22 7.56 -4.84 18.93
CA ASP A 22 7.59 -3.89 17.80
C ASP A 22 8.35 -2.58 18.07
N THR A 23 9.16 -2.53 19.15
CA THR A 23 10.08 -1.42 19.38
C THR A 23 11.20 -1.41 18.34
N VAL A 24 11.56 -0.22 17.86
CA VAL A 24 12.69 -0.05 16.95
C VAL A 24 13.98 -0.07 17.78
N LEU A 25 14.76 -1.14 17.68
CA LEU A 25 16.03 -1.30 18.39
C LEU A 25 17.16 -0.49 17.73
N THR A 26 17.17 -0.49 16.38
CA THR A 26 18.08 0.33 15.58
C THR A 26 17.50 0.55 14.19
N GLN A 27 17.92 1.63 13.52
CA GLN A 27 17.47 1.94 12.18
C GLN A 27 18.53 2.70 11.37
N ARG A 28 18.45 2.55 10.04
CA ARG A 28 19.27 3.30 9.07
C ARG A 28 18.45 3.65 7.84
N HIS A 29 18.62 4.85 7.34
CA HIS A 29 18.08 5.30 6.06
C HIS A 29 19.23 5.64 5.13
N VAL A 30 19.25 5.02 3.95
CA VAL A 30 20.26 5.25 2.90
C VAL A 30 19.54 5.86 1.70
N GLU A 31 19.83 7.12 1.43
CA GLU A 31 19.33 7.80 0.23
C GLU A 31 20.13 7.37 -1.00
N ARG A 32 19.49 7.41 -2.19
CA ARG A 32 20.10 7.09 -3.48
C ARG A 32 20.75 5.71 -3.53
N TRP A 33 20.17 4.75 -2.81
CA TRP A 33 20.65 3.37 -2.85
C TRP A 33 20.33 2.71 -4.20
N SER A 34 21.32 2.06 -4.83
CA SER A 34 21.21 1.42 -6.14
C SER A 34 21.40 -0.10 -6.12
N GLY A 35 21.53 -0.71 -4.93
CA GLY A 35 21.64 -2.17 -4.76
C GLY A 35 22.94 -2.61 -4.09
N GLU A 36 23.76 -1.67 -3.61
CA GLU A 36 25.04 -1.99 -2.96
C GLU A 36 24.81 -2.74 -1.63
N ILE A 37 25.60 -3.78 -1.39
CA ILE A 37 25.55 -4.61 -0.17
C ILE A 37 26.13 -3.87 1.05
N GLN A 38 27.09 -2.97 0.84
CA GLN A 38 27.86 -2.35 1.92
C GLN A 38 26.98 -1.61 2.96
N PRO A 39 25.95 -0.85 2.60
CA PRO A 39 25.10 -0.20 3.60
C PRO A 39 24.40 -1.18 4.55
N LEU A 40 24.01 -2.35 4.07
CA LEU A 40 23.40 -3.39 4.89
C LEU A 40 24.44 -4.07 5.78
N ASN A 41 25.64 -4.37 5.23
CA ASN A 41 26.75 -4.96 5.99
C ASN A 41 27.18 -4.03 7.15
N ASP A 42 27.35 -2.74 6.89
CA ASP A 42 27.71 -1.76 7.92
C ASP A 42 26.62 -1.63 8.99
N PHE A 43 25.35 -1.74 8.59
CA PHE A 43 24.23 -1.70 9.52
C PHE A 43 24.23 -2.92 10.43
N LEU A 44 24.40 -4.10 9.87
CA LEU A 44 24.41 -5.37 10.60
C LEU A 44 25.60 -5.48 11.56
N ALA A 45 26.75 -4.89 11.23
CA ALA A 45 27.92 -4.89 12.11
C ALA A 45 27.67 -4.26 13.49
N THR A 46 26.67 -3.39 13.61
CA THR A 46 26.30 -2.71 14.87
C THR A 46 24.88 -3.03 15.35
N ALA A 47 24.13 -3.78 14.58
CA ALA A 47 22.77 -4.17 14.91
C ALA A 47 22.75 -5.25 16.01
N PRO A 48 21.66 -5.33 16.80
CA PRO A 48 21.40 -6.49 17.64
C PRO A 48 21.29 -7.78 16.82
N GLU A 49 21.39 -8.93 17.47
CA GLU A 49 21.18 -10.22 16.83
C GLU A 49 19.82 -10.29 16.13
N VAL A 50 19.83 -10.73 14.88
CA VAL A 50 18.68 -10.85 13.99
C VAL A 50 18.28 -12.31 13.88
N HIS A 51 17.00 -12.60 14.17
CA HIS A 51 16.48 -13.98 14.15
C HIS A 51 15.63 -14.26 12.90
N ALA A 52 15.16 -13.23 12.21
CA ALA A 52 14.42 -13.31 10.95
C ALA A 52 14.59 -12.02 10.16
N ALA A 53 14.43 -12.08 8.82
CA ALA A 53 14.40 -10.90 7.97
C ALA A 53 13.10 -10.83 7.16
N GLY A 54 12.44 -9.68 7.19
CA GLY A 54 11.25 -9.37 6.40
C GLY A 54 11.58 -8.34 5.32
N HIS A 55 11.20 -8.64 4.08
CA HIS A 55 11.47 -7.80 2.92
C HIS A 55 10.17 -7.23 2.37
N ARG A 56 10.12 -5.91 2.15
CA ARG A 56 9.06 -5.33 1.35
C ARG A 56 9.28 -5.66 -0.11
N VAL A 57 8.27 -6.26 -0.74
CA VAL A 57 8.18 -6.51 -2.18
C VAL A 57 6.94 -5.82 -2.72
N VAL A 58 7.09 -4.99 -3.76
CA VAL A 58 5.97 -4.16 -4.23
C VAL A 58 4.90 -5.00 -4.90
N HIS A 59 5.25 -6.02 -5.68
CA HIS A 59 4.29 -6.78 -6.46
C HIS A 59 4.41 -8.28 -6.24
N GLY A 60 3.31 -8.92 -5.83
CA GLY A 60 3.19 -10.35 -5.65
C GLY A 60 2.49 -11.09 -6.81
N GLY A 61 2.04 -10.37 -7.84
CA GLY A 61 1.25 -10.96 -8.92
C GLY A 61 -0.04 -11.58 -8.43
N SER A 62 -0.54 -12.57 -9.15
CA SER A 62 -1.66 -13.43 -8.75
C SER A 62 -1.22 -14.61 -7.87
N GLU A 63 0.09 -14.89 -7.82
CA GLU A 63 0.67 -16.03 -7.12
C GLU A 63 0.87 -15.78 -5.63
N PHE A 64 1.48 -14.64 -5.26
CA PHE A 64 1.82 -14.35 -3.87
C PHE A 64 0.70 -13.54 -3.19
N THR A 65 -0.20 -14.26 -2.56
CA THR A 65 -1.38 -13.70 -1.88
C THR A 65 -1.18 -13.46 -0.38
N SER A 66 -0.01 -13.81 0.15
CA SER A 66 0.39 -13.63 1.55
C SER A 66 1.91 -13.53 1.66
N ALA A 67 2.41 -13.18 2.85
CA ALA A 67 3.84 -13.23 3.13
C ALA A 67 4.38 -14.66 2.94
N THR A 68 5.52 -14.78 2.25
CA THR A 68 6.08 -16.05 1.79
C THR A 68 7.54 -16.18 2.19
N VAL A 69 7.92 -17.33 2.76
CA VAL A 69 9.32 -17.65 3.08
C VAL A 69 10.13 -17.75 1.79
N LEU A 70 11.27 -17.10 1.78
CA LEU A 70 12.14 -17.00 0.61
C LEU A 70 13.05 -18.22 0.48
N ASP A 71 12.88 -18.97 -0.58
CA ASP A 71 13.84 -19.90 -1.15
C ASP A 71 14.27 -19.44 -2.56
N ASP A 72 15.07 -20.24 -3.26
CA ASP A 72 15.55 -19.90 -4.61
C ASP A 72 14.43 -19.92 -5.65
N GLU A 73 13.41 -20.76 -5.46
CA GLU A 73 12.25 -20.84 -6.36
C GLU A 73 11.36 -19.59 -6.21
N VAL A 74 11.03 -19.20 -4.99
CA VAL A 74 10.26 -17.99 -4.68
C VAL A 74 10.97 -16.74 -5.21
N VAL A 75 12.30 -16.62 -4.99
CA VAL A 75 13.09 -15.49 -5.50
C VAL A 75 13.03 -15.41 -7.04
N ARG A 76 13.13 -16.54 -7.72
CA ARG A 76 13.03 -16.60 -9.19
C ARG A 76 11.64 -16.21 -9.68
N HIS A 77 10.56 -16.65 -9.01
CA HIS A 77 9.18 -16.29 -9.35
C HIS A 77 8.91 -14.80 -9.11
N ILE A 78 9.39 -14.22 -7.99
CA ILE A 78 9.34 -12.78 -7.75
C ILE A 78 10.08 -12.02 -8.88
N GLY A 79 11.22 -12.54 -9.34
CA GLY A 79 11.98 -11.97 -10.46
C GLY A 79 11.19 -11.95 -11.77
N ALA A 80 10.39 -12.98 -12.04
CA ALA A 80 9.54 -13.03 -13.23
C ALA A 80 8.44 -11.96 -13.25
N LEU A 81 8.08 -11.41 -12.09
CA LEU A 81 7.11 -10.31 -11.96
C LEU A 81 7.70 -8.92 -12.22
N THR A 82 8.97 -8.81 -12.59
CA THR A 82 9.65 -7.50 -12.82
C THR A 82 8.91 -6.63 -13.84
N ALA A 83 8.31 -7.22 -14.86
CA ALA A 83 7.53 -6.47 -15.87
C ALA A 83 6.29 -5.76 -15.28
N LEU A 84 5.78 -6.20 -14.12
CA LEU A 84 4.63 -5.58 -13.44
C LEU A 84 5.03 -4.40 -12.53
N ALA A 85 6.30 -4.32 -12.13
CA ALA A 85 6.84 -3.24 -11.30
C ALA A 85 8.32 -2.98 -11.61
N PRO A 86 8.67 -2.54 -12.82
CA PRO A 86 10.06 -2.50 -13.31
C PRO A 86 10.96 -1.56 -12.51
N LEU A 87 10.41 -0.50 -11.92
CA LEU A 87 11.16 0.45 -11.10
C LEU A 87 11.44 -0.03 -9.66
N HIS A 88 10.67 -1.01 -9.17
CA HIS A 88 10.69 -1.41 -7.76
C HIS A 88 11.19 -2.83 -7.54
N GLN A 89 10.76 -3.78 -8.38
CA GLN A 89 11.05 -5.20 -8.20
C GLN A 89 12.55 -5.52 -8.21
N PRO A 90 13.36 -4.98 -9.14
CA PRO A 90 14.81 -5.23 -9.14
C PRO A 90 15.51 -4.78 -7.85
N ARG A 91 15.07 -3.65 -7.28
CA ARG A 91 15.64 -3.12 -6.02
C ARG A 91 15.24 -3.97 -4.81
N ALA A 92 13.99 -4.41 -4.75
CA ALA A 92 13.56 -5.34 -3.72
C ALA A 92 14.39 -6.63 -3.75
N LEU A 93 14.59 -7.19 -4.95
CA LEU A 93 15.43 -8.38 -5.15
C LEU A 93 16.90 -8.15 -4.80
N ALA A 94 17.46 -6.99 -5.09
CA ALA A 94 18.81 -6.63 -4.66
C ALA A 94 18.92 -6.59 -3.13
N GLY A 95 17.92 -6.07 -2.43
CA GLY A 95 17.84 -6.09 -0.96
C GLY A 95 17.74 -7.52 -0.40
N VAL A 96 16.94 -8.37 -1.04
CA VAL A 96 16.85 -9.81 -0.71
C VAL A 96 18.20 -10.51 -0.91
N ALA A 97 18.84 -10.31 -2.05
CA ALA A 97 20.13 -10.93 -2.35
C ALA A 97 21.22 -10.53 -1.34
N ALA A 98 21.32 -9.21 -1.05
CA ALA A 98 22.27 -8.72 -0.06
C ALA A 98 22.01 -9.29 1.35
N ALA A 99 20.76 -9.39 1.77
CA ALA A 99 20.43 -9.96 3.08
C ALA A 99 20.70 -11.46 3.15
N ARG A 100 20.40 -12.22 2.09
CA ARG A 100 20.70 -13.67 2.02
C ARG A 100 22.20 -13.97 2.03
N GLU A 101 23.00 -13.11 1.41
CA GLU A 101 24.47 -13.23 1.44
C GLU A 101 25.04 -12.96 2.84
N LEU A 102 24.54 -11.93 3.53
CA LEU A 102 25.06 -11.52 4.85
C LEU A 102 24.46 -12.33 6.01
N LEU A 103 23.30 -12.93 5.83
CA LEU A 103 22.54 -13.66 6.84
C LEU A 103 22.06 -15.01 6.28
N PRO A 104 23.00 -15.93 5.88
CA PRO A 104 22.65 -17.17 5.18
C PRO A 104 21.80 -18.13 6.02
N ASP A 105 21.98 -18.12 7.35
CA ASP A 105 21.29 -19.03 8.28
C ASP A 105 20.01 -18.41 8.88
N VAL A 106 19.70 -17.16 8.55
CA VAL A 106 18.52 -16.44 9.05
C VAL A 106 17.35 -16.61 8.09
N PRO A 107 16.18 -17.12 8.53
CA PRO A 107 15.03 -17.26 7.67
C PRO A 107 14.53 -15.88 7.18
N GLN A 108 14.19 -15.82 5.90
CA GLN A 108 13.79 -14.57 5.25
C GLN A 108 12.40 -14.69 4.61
N VAL A 109 11.63 -13.62 4.66
CA VAL A 109 10.23 -13.59 4.24
C VAL A 109 9.98 -12.39 3.33
N ALA A 110 9.34 -12.60 2.18
CA ALA A 110 8.80 -11.55 1.33
C ALA A 110 7.40 -11.15 1.83
N CYS A 111 7.19 -9.84 2.02
CA CYS A 111 5.91 -9.24 2.37
C CYS A 111 5.49 -8.30 1.23
N PHE A 112 4.31 -8.57 0.63
CA PHE A 112 3.91 -7.93 -0.61
C PHE A 112 2.92 -6.79 -0.39
N ASP A 113 3.14 -5.64 -1.04
CA ASP A 113 2.17 -4.53 -1.01
C ASP A 113 0.81 -4.92 -1.61
N THR A 114 0.79 -5.85 -2.57
CA THR A 114 -0.45 -6.31 -3.20
C THR A 114 -1.23 -7.33 -2.36
N ALA A 115 -0.59 -8.03 -1.42
CA ALA A 115 -1.19 -9.16 -0.71
C ALA A 115 -2.42 -8.78 0.14
N PHE A 116 -2.43 -7.59 0.76
CA PHE A 116 -3.57 -7.12 1.54
C PHE A 116 -4.86 -7.00 0.71
N HIS A 117 -4.71 -6.70 -0.58
CA HIS A 117 -5.82 -6.46 -1.50
C HIS A 117 -6.34 -7.73 -2.18
N THR A 118 -5.77 -8.90 -1.92
CA THR A 118 -6.22 -10.18 -2.50
C THR A 118 -7.61 -10.60 -2.03
N THR A 119 -8.09 -10.00 -0.94
CA THR A 119 -9.43 -10.22 -0.39
C THR A 119 -10.54 -9.42 -1.07
N MET A 120 -10.20 -8.54 -2.02
CA MET A 120 -11.19 -7.78 -2.78
C MET A 120 -12.12 -8.71 -3.59
N PRO A 121 -13.42 -8.42 -3.64
CA PRO A 121 -14.37 -9.20 -4.43
C PRO A 121 -14.09 -9.05 -5.94
N PRO A 122 -14.52 -10.03 -6.77
CA PRO A 122 -14.32 -9.97 -8.22
C PRO A 122 -14.84 -8.68 -8.87
N ALA A 123 -15.93 -8.10 -8.37
CA ALA A 123 -16.47 -6.85 -8.88
C ALA A 123 -15.51 -5.65 -8.73
N ALA A 124 -14.68 -5.64 -7.68
CA ALA A 124 -13.69 -4.60 -7.46
C ALA A 124 -12.39 -4.84 -8.24
N THR A 125 -12.06 -6.10 -8.55
CA THR A 125 -10.79 -6.46 -9.20
C THR A 125 -10.87 -6.57 -10.71
N THR A 126 -12.06 -6.72 -11.29
CA THR A 126 -12.23 -6.99 -12.73
C THR A 126 -12.34 -5.69 -13.52
N TYR A 127 -11.46 -5.49 -14.49
CA TYR A 127 -11.61 -4.42 -15.47
C TYR A 127 -12.64 -4.77 -16.54
N ALA A 128 -13.48 -3.81 -16.91
CA ALA A 128 -14.48 -3.93 -17.95
C ALA A 128 -13.86 -3.79 -19.37
N VAL A 129 -12.84 -4.60 -19.64
CA VAL A 129 -12.15 -4.71 -20.94
C VAL A 129 -12.44 -6.07 -21.57
N PRO A 130 -12.14 -6.28 -22.89
CA PRO A 130 -12.38 -7.56 -23.55
C PRO A 130 -11.85 -8.75 -22.75
N GLU A 131 -12.66 -9.79 -22.65
CA GLU A 131 -12.31 -11.01 -21.89
C GLU A 131 -11.01 -11.64 -22.38
N ALA A 132 -10.80 -11.65 -23.71
CA ALA A 132 -9.57 -12.16 -24.31
C ALA A 132 -8.32 -11.45 -23.79
N TRP A 133 -8.41 -10.14 -23.52
CA TRP A 133 -7.28 -9.38 -22.94
C TRP A 133 -7.05 -9.77 -21.47
N ARG A 134 -8.14 -9.85 -20.69
CA ARG A 134 -8.03 -10.25 -19.28
C ARG A 134 -7.37 -11.61 -19.13
N ARG A 135 -7.79 -12.59 -19.96
CA ARG A 135 -7.20 -13.94 -19.93
C ARG A 135 -5.76 -13.98 -20.40
N LYS A 136 -5.43 -13.24 -21.48
CA LYS A 136 -4.09 -13.29 -22.09
C LYS A 136 -3.01 -12.70 -21.18
N TRP A 137 -3.33 -11.63 -20.45
CA TRP A 137 -2.36 -10.86 -19.68
C TRP A 137 -2.67 -10.82 -18.16
N ASP A 138 -3.56 -11.67 -17.68
CA ASP A 138 -4.02 -11.70 -16.28
C ASP A 138 -4.38 -10.31 -15.73
N LEU A 139 -5.18 -9.55 -16.50
CA LEU A 139 -5.51 -8.16 -16.18
C LEU A 139 -6.52 -8.09 -15.04
N ARG A 140 -6.07 -7.58 -13.92
CA ARG A 140 -6.91 -7.31 -12.75
C ARG A 140 -6.39 -6.10 -11.96
N ARG A 141 -7.23 -5.55 -11.09
CA ARG A 141 -6.78 -4.62 -10.07
C ARG A 141 -6.02 -5.40 -9.00
N TYR A 142 -4.76 -5.05 -8.77
CA TYR A 142 -3.94 -5.59 -7.69
C TYR A 142 -4.02 -4.73 -6.44
N GLY A 143 -3.89 -3.41 -6.58
CA GLY A 143 -3.75 -2.48 -5.47
C GLY A 143 -2.36 -2.54 -4.85
N PHE A 144 -1.96 -1.45 -4.18
CA PHE A 144 -0.62 -1.29 -3.61
C PHE A 144 -0.70 -0.58 -2.25
N HIS A 145 0.43 -0.36 -1.59
CA HIS A 145 0.53 0.13 -0.21
C HIS A 145 -0.21 -0.76 0.80
N GLY A 146 -0.42 -2.03 0.47
CA GLY A 146 -1.20 -2.94 1.30
C GLY A 146 -0.63 -3.12 2.70
N LEU A 147 0.69 -3.10 2.87
CA LEU A 147 1.34 -3.14 4.18
C LEU A 147 0.95 -1.93 5.04
N SER A 148 0.95 -0.74 4.44
CA SER A 148 0.52 0.49 5.12
C SER A 148 -0.97 0.47 5.45
N HIS A 149 -1.83 0.10 4.49
CA HIS A 149 -3.28 0.03 4.71
C HIS A 149 -3.66 -1.01 5.77
N ALA A 150 -3.01 -2.17 5.78
CA ALA A 150 -3.22 -3.21 6.78
C ALA A 150 -2.90 -2.70 8.19
N TYR A 151 -1.73 -2.10 8.37
CA TYR A 151 -1.33 -1.54 9.65
C TYR A 151 -2.27 -0.40 10.08
N ALA A 152 -2.47 0.60 9.21
CA ALA A 152 -3.24 1.81 9.56
C ALA A 152 -4.69 1.49 9.91
N SER A 153 -5.35 0.61 9.14
CA SER A 153 -6.74 0.22 9.41
C SER A 153 -6.90 -0.59 10.70
N ARG A 154 -5.99 -1.53 10.98
CA ARG A 154 -5.96 -2.28 12.23
C ARG A 154 -5.74 -1.35 13.42
N ARG A 155 -4.71 -0.50 13.35
CA ARG A 155 -4.40 0.44 14.42
C ARG A 155 -5.51 1.44 14.70
N ALA A 156 -6.20 1.90 13.66
CA ALA A 156 -7.37 2.77 13.80
C ALA A 156 -8.52 2.07 14.54
N CYS A 157 -8.81 0.81 14.21
CA CYS A 157 -9.82 0.04 14.93
C CYS A 157 -9.48 -0.15 16.41
N GLU A 158 -8.19 -0.36 16.75
CA GLU A 158 -7.71 -0.45 18.12
C GLU A 158 -7.90 0.89 18.87
N LEU A 159 -7.43 2.00 18.25
CA LEU A 159 -7.53 3.35 18.84
C LEU A 159 -8.99 3.79 19.07
N ALA A 160 -9.87 3.43 18.15
CA ALA A 160 -11.29 3.74 18.27
C ALA A 160 -12.06 2.73 19.15
N ALA A 161 -11.43 1.66 19.61
CA ALA A 161 -12.07 0.53 20.30
C ALA A 161 -13.27 -0.04 19.51
N ARG A 162 -13.14 -0.11 18.17
CA ARG A 162 -14.21 -0.55 17.24
C ARG A 162 -13.70 -1.67 16.32
N PRO A 163 -13.63 -2.90 16.83
CA PRO A 163 -13.27 -4.05 16.00
C PRO A 163 -14.28 -4.21 14.85
N GLY A 164 -13.79 -4.44 13.64
CA GLY A 164 -14.63 -4.66 12.47
C GLY A 164 -15.25 -3.40 11.84
N ALA A 165 -14.86 -2.19 12.27
CA ALA A 165 -15.32 -0.94 11.68
C ALA A 165 -15.09 -0.88 10.17
N ARG A 166 -15.94 -0.12 9.46
CA ARG A 166 -15.77 0.24 8.05
C ARG A 166 -14.77 1.40 7.98
N VAL A 167 -13.57 1.12 7.52
CA VAL A 167 -12.45 2.05 7.49
C VAL A 167 -12.16 2.46 6.05
N VAL A 168 -12.08 3.76 5.79
CA VAL A 168 -11.38 4.28 4.61
C VAL A 168 -9.99 4.72 5.06
N SER A 169 -8.97 4.01 4.60
CA SER A 169 -7.57 4.30 4.87
C SER A 169 -6.97 5.11 3.73
N CYS A 170 -6.39 6.27 4.06
CA CYS A 170 -5.77 7.22 3.13
C CYS A 170 -4.26 7.20 3.37
N HIS A 171 -3.50 6.46 2.57
CA HIS A 171 -2.04 6.56 2.53
C HIS A 171 -1.67 7.69 1.58
N LEU A 172 -1.17 8.80 2.14
CA LEU A 172 -0.81 10.00 1.38
C LEU A 172 0.67 10.32 1.60
N GLY A 173 1.45 10.13 0.56
CA GLY A 173 2.88 10.43 0.49
C GLY A 173 3.24 10.95 -0.90
N SER A 174 4.47 10.70 -1.39
CA SER A 174 4.82 10.95 -2.80
C SER A 174 3.99 10.07 -3.74
N GLY A 175 3.75 8.81 -3.38
CA GLY A 175 2.66 8.00 -3.88
C GLY A 175 1.44 8.11 -2.96
N ALA A 176 0.24 7.97 -3.50
CA ALA A 176 -0.99 8.07 -2.73
C ALA A 176 -2.02 7.03 -3.17
N SER A 177 -2.69 6.42 -2.20
CA SER A 177 -3.81 5.51 -2.46
C SER A 177 -4.81 5.51 -1.31
N LEU A 178 -6.01 5.04 -1.60
CA LEU A 178 -7.05 4.74 -0.63
C LEU A 178 -7.33 3.25 -0.61
N ALA A 179 -7.74 2.74 0.54
CA ALA A 179 -8.32 1.41 0.66
C ALA A 179 -9.61 1.46 1.49
N ALA A 180 -10.62 0.76 1.00
CA ALA A 180 -11.83 0.44 1.72
C ALA A 180 -11.61 -0.86 2.49
N VAL A 181 -11.73 -0.83 3.81
CA VAL A 181 -11.44 -1.96 4.69
C VAL A 181 -12.65 -2.28 5.57
N ALA A 182 -13.10 -3.52 5.53
CA ALA A 182 -14.18 -4.03 6.38
C ALA A 182 -13.71 -5.29 7.11
N ASN A 183 -13.93 -5.36 8.42
CA ASN A 183 -13.49 -6.49 9.24
C ASN A 183 -12.00 -6.86 9.03
N GLY A 184 -11.14 -5.85 8.89
CA GLY A 184 -9.70 -6.02 8.68
C GLY A 184 -9.31 -6.54 7.28
N ARG A 185 -10.23 -6.58 6.31
CA ARG A 185 -10.02 -7.07 4.94
C ARG A 185 -10.24 -5.95 3.93
N SER A 186 -9.35 -5.83 2.96
CA SER A 186 -9.54 -4.91 1.83
C SER A 186 -10.73 -5.37 0.97
N VAL A 187 -11.65 -4.44 0.68
CA VAL A 187 -12.79 -4.66 -0.21
C VAL A 187 -12.71 -3.84 -1.49
N ASP A 188 -11.92 -2.75 -1.48
CA ASP A 188 -11.63 -1.94 -2.65
C ASP A 188 -10.37 -1.08 -2.42
N THR A 189 -9.77 -0.58 -3.51
CA THR A 189 -8.61 0.33 -3.43
C THR A 189 -8.49 1.15 -4.71
N THR A 190 -7.84 2.32 -4.63
CA THR A 190 -7.73 3.24 -5.77
C THR A 190 -6.65 2.87 -6.77
N MET A 191 -5.49 2.37 -6.33
CA MET A 191 -4.46 1.89 -7.27
C MET A 191 -4.95 0.66 -8.02
N GLY A 192 -4.51 0.52 -9.27
CA GLY A 192 -5.05 -0.44 -10.22
C GLY A 192 -4.16 -1.65 -10.49
N PHE A 193 -3.99 -1.94 -11.77
CA PHE A 193 -3.01 -2.89 -12.30
C PHE A 193 -1.58 -2.44 -12.00
N THR A 194 -1.36 -1.11 -12.06
CA THR A 194 -0.12 -0.43 -11.71
C THR A 194 -0.36 0.57 -10.56
N PRO A 195 0.69 1.08 -9.90
CA PRO A 195 0.57 2.14 -8.90
C PRO A 195 0.37 3.54 -9.51
N LEU A 196 0.06 3.64 -10.81
CA LEU A 196 -0.22 4.90 -11.50
C LEU A 196 -1.69 5.35 -11.33
N ALA A 197 -2.64 4.40 -11.33
CA ALA A 197 -4.07 4.68 -11.23
C ALA A 197 -4.49 5.26 -9.87
N GLY A 198 -5.64 5.91 -9.83
CA GLY A 198 -6.30 6.41 -8.63
C GLY A 198 -6.07 7.88 -8.37
N LEU A 199 -5.50 8.23 -7.24
CA LEU A 199 -5.33 9.62 -6.80
C LEU A 199 -4.25 10.36 -7.59
N VAL A 200 -4.39 11.69 -7.65
CA VAL A 200 -3.27 12.56 -8.01
C VAL A 200 -2.15 12.39 -6.99
N MET A 201 -0.91 12.28 -7.45
CA MET A 201 0.28 12.05 -6.60
C MET A 201 1.30 13.18 -6.80
N ALA A 202 2.48 13.04 -6.25
CA ALA A 202 3.53 14.06 -6.42
C ALA A 202 3.88 14.30 -7.89
N THR A 203 4.13 13.22 -8.65
CA THR A 203 4.52 13.27 -10.07
C THR A 203 3.65 12.39 -10.98
N ARG A 204 2.83 11.49 -10.43
CA ARG A 204 1.94 10.62 -11.17
C ARG A 204 0.57 11.24 -11.35
N SER A 205 -0.02 10.99 -12.51
CA SER A 205 -1.31 11.58 -12.91
C SER A 205 -2.50 11.14 -12.05
N GLY A 206 -2.48 9.89 -11.56
CA GLY A 206 -3.71 9.22 -11.12
C GLY A 206 -4.61 8.89 -12.31
N ASP A 207 -5.91 8.77 -12.06
CA ASP A 207 -6.88 8.42 -13.10
C ASP A 207 -7.02 9.52 -14.15
N VAL A 208 -6.83 9.12 -15.41
CA VAL A 208 -7.06 9.93 -16.62
C VAL A 208 -7.99 9.19 -17.57
N ASP A 209 -8.60 9.91 -18.50
CA ASP A 209 -9.42 9.31 -19.54
C ASP A 209 -8.57 8.43 -20.46
N PRO A 210 -8.86 7.11 -20.59
CA PRO A 210 -8.12 6.23 -21.51
C PRO A 210 -8.22 6.67 -22.96
N GLY A 211 -9.31 7.34 -23.36
CA GLY A 211 -9.46 7.94 -24.68
C GLY A 211 -8.46 9.06 -24.96
N LEU A 212 -8.10 9.84 -23.93
CA LEU A 212 -7.04 10.84 -24.01
C LEU A 212 -5.69 10.20 -24.35
N LEU A 213 -5.36 9.06 -23.73
CA LEU A 213 -4.09 8.37 -23.98
C LEU A 213 -4.01 7.85 -25.43
N VAL A 214 -5.10 7.26 -25.92
CA VAL A 214 -5.21 6.81 -27.32
C VAL A 214 -5.11 8.00 -28.27
N TRP A 215 -5.70 9.14 -27.95
CA TRP A 215 -5.65 10.34 -28.77
C TRP A 215 -4.22 10.91 -28.84
N LEU A 216 -3.52 11.01 -27.72
CA LEU A 216 -2.12 11.48 -27.65
C LEU A 216 -1.19 10.60 -28.53
N GLN A 217 -1.37 9.27 -28.45
CA GLN A 217 -0.61 8.33 -29.28
C GLN A 217 -0.89 8.56 -30.78
N ARG A 218 -2.15 8.77 -31.17
CA ARG A 218 -2.52 9.09 -32.55
C ARG A 218 -2.04 10.47 -32.99
N ALA A 219 -1.91 11.41 -32.09
CA ALA A 219 -1.35 12.74 -32.34
C ALA A 219 0.19 12.72 -32.51
N GLY A 220 0.84 11.55 -32.25
CA GLY A 220 2.27 11.36 -32.47
C GLY A 220 3.13 11.44 -31.23
N LEU A 221 2.54 11.47 -30.02
CA LEU A 221 3.31 11.37 -28.79
C LEU A 221 3.90 9.95 -28.68
N PRO A 222 5.24 9.76 -28.59
CA PRO A 222 5.86 8.46 -28.42
C PRO A 222 5.38 7.77 -27.13
N LEU A 223 5.36 6.42 -27.14
CA LEU A 223 4.90 5.65 -25.99
C LEU A 223 5.78 5.90 -24.75
N ASP A 224 7.08 5.96 -24.93
CA ASP A 224 8.05 6.20 -23.84
C ASP A 224 7.85 7.61 -23.24
N ASP A 225 7.58 8.62 -24.06
CA ASP A 225 7.29 9.99 -23.59
C ASP A 225 5.93 10.05 -22.88
N LEU A 226 4.96 9.25 -23.31
CA LEU A 226 3.66 9.15 -22.65
C LEU A 226 3.81 8.50 -21.25
N GLU A 227 4.57 7.41 -21.16
CA GLU A 227 4.86 6.72 -19.89
C GLU A 227 5.60 7.65 -18.94
N ASP A 228 6.70 8.27 -19.39
CA ASP A 228 7.49 9.21 -18.60
C ASP A 228 6.65 10.41 -18.14
N GLY A 229 5.84 10.96 -19.03
CA GLY A 229 4.92 12.05 -18.72
C GLY A 229 3.92 11.71 -17.62
N LEU A 230 3.34 10.52 -17.65
CA LEU A 230 2.34 10.09 -16.65
C LEU A 230 2.96 9.74 -15.31
N GLU A 231 4.16 9.14 -15.27
CA GLU A 231 4.83 8.69 -14.05
C GLU A 231 5.64 9.80 -13.36
N HIS A 232 6.31 10.67 -14.13
CA HIS A 232 7.34 11.55 -13.60
C HIS A 232 7.07 13.05 -13.77
N HIS A 233 6.18 13.44 -14.70
CA HIS A 233 5.93 14.84 -15.06
C HIS A 233 4.48 15.28 -14.91
N SER A 234 3.63 14.45 -14.31
CA SER A 234 2.22 14.72 -14.01
C SER A 234 1.99 15.07 -12.54
N GLY A 235 0.81 14.84 -12.04
CA GLY A 235 0.45 15.03 -10.66
C GLY A 235 0.58 16.49 -10.19
N LEU A 236 0.95 16.66 -8.94
CA LEU A 236 1.17 18.00 -8.36
C LEU A 236 2.25 18.76 -9.13
N ALA A 237 3.35 18.08 -9.49
CA ALA A 237 4.44 18.70 -10.25
C ALA A 237 3.98 19.23 -11.60
N GLY A 238 3.24 18.42 -12.36
CA GLY A 238 2.73 18.81 -13.68
C GLY A 238 1.66 19.90 -13.64
N LEU A 239 0.87 19.95 -12.57
CA LEU A 239 -0.16 20.98 -12.40
C LEU A 239 0.39 22.30 -11.90
N SER A 240 1.32 22.28 -10.93
CA SER A 240 1.82 23.46 -10.26
C SER A 240 3.01 24.11 -10.95
N GLY A 241 3.84 23.31 -11.63
CA GLY A 241 5.10 23.76 -12.21
C GLY A 241 6.23 24.05 -11.20
N VAL A 242 5.98 23.91 -9.89
CA VAL A 242 6.97 24.15 -8.83
C VAL A 242 7.51 22.88 -8.19
N GLY A 243 7.03 21.70 -8.63
CA GLY A 243 7.43 20.40 -8.13
C GLY A 243 6.29 19.62 -7.48
N GLY A 244 6.60 18.39 -7.02
CA GLY A 244 5.59 17.47 -6.45
C GLY A 244 5.49 17.51 -4.93
N ASP A 245 6.29 18.30 -4.24
CA ASP A 245 6.18 18.45 -2.79
C ASP A 245 5.01 19.36 -2.43
N LEU A 246 4.04 18.81 -1.71
CA LEU A 246 2.82 19.54 -1.36
C LEU A 246 3.10 20.81 -0.53
N ARG A 247 4.19 20.84 0.23
CA ARG A 247 4.61 22.01 1.02
C ARG A 247 5.03 23.16 0.11
N ASP A 248 5.82 22.87 -0.93
CA ASP A 248 6.25 23.85 -1.91
C ASP A 248 5.09 24.38 -2.74
N VAL A 249 4.18 23.47 -3.15
CA VAL A 249 2.96 23.82 -3.88
C VAL A 249 2.06 24.72 -3.03
N ARG A 250 1.87 24.42 -1.75
CA ARG A 250 1.09 25.26 -0.82
C ARG A 250 1.72 26.64 -0.65
N GLN A 251 3.02 26.69 -0.43
CA GLN A 251 3.74 27.95 -0.28
C GLN A 251 3.65 28.82 -1.55
N ALA A 252 3.71 28.21 -2.73
CA ALA A 252 3.54 28.94 -3.99
C ALA A 252 2.11 29.48 -4.12
N ALA A 253 1.09 28.69 -3.78
CA ALA A 253 -0.31 29.11 -3.78
C ALA A 253 -0.56 30.30 -2.82
N GLU A 254 0.01 30.27 -1.61
CA GLU A 254 -0.06 31.35 -0.62
C GLU A 254 0.61 32.64 -1.11
N ARG A 255 1.60 32.55 -2.01
CA ARG A 255 2.21 33.70 -2.69
C ARG A 255 1.43 34.21 -3.90
N GLY A 256 0.28 33.60 -4.20
CA GLY A 256 -0.62 34.01 -5.29
C GLY A 256 -0.38 33.27 -6.61
N ASP A 257 0.36 32.15 -6.62
CA ASP A 257 0.52 31.32 -7.80
C ASP A 257 -0.79 30.56 -8.11
N GLU A 258 -1.44 30.90 -9.23
CA GLU A 258 -2.73 30.34 -9.63
C GLU A 258 -2.61 28.86 -10.04
N HIS A 259 -1.51 28.43 -10.62
CA HIS A 259 -1.27 27.03 -10.99
C HIS A 259 -1.11 26.17 -9.75
N ALA A 260 -0.34 26.63 -8.77
CA ALA A 260 -0.21 25.95 -7.50
C ALA A 260 -1.54 25.88 -6.73
N ALA A 261 -2.32 26.96 -6.73
CA ALA A 261 -3.65 26.96 -6.13
C ALA A 261 -4.60 25.97 -6.82
N LEU A 262 -4.58 25.91 -8.15
CA LEU A 262 -5.34 24.92 -8.92
C LEU A 262 -4.89 23.49 -8.63
N ALA A 263 -3.58 23.24 -8.52
CA ALA A 263 -3.03 21.92 -8.19
C ALA A 263 -3.56 21.40 -6.84
N LEU A 264 -3.61 22.26 -5.81
CA LEU A 264 -4.20 21.92 -4.51
C LEU A 264 -5.71 21.61 -4.61
N GLN A 265 -6.45 22.42 -5.38
CA GLN A 265 -7.89 22.20 -5.60
C GLN A 265 -8.15 20.87 -6.29
N VAL A 266 -7.39 20.52 -7.34
CA VAL A 266 -7.50 19.25 -8.06
C VAL A 266 -7.16 18.10 -7.12
N TYR A 267 -6.09 18.21 -6.34
CA TYR A 267 -5.67 17.18 -5.38
C TYR A 267 -6.78 16.89 -4.35
N VAL A 268 -7.30 17.92 -3.69
CA VAL A 268 -8.37 17.79 -2.69
C VAL A 268 -9.65 17.26 -3.33
N HIS A 269 -10.00 17.73 -4.53
CA HIS A 269 -11.18 17.28 -5.26
C HIS A 269 -11.13 15.79 -5.55
N ARG A 270 -10.01 15.28 -6.09
CA ARG A 270 -9.81 13.86 -6.39
C ARG A 270 -9.76 13.00 -5.12
N LEU A 271 -9.14 13.51 -4.06
CA LEU A 271 -9.12 12.83 -2.77
C LEU A 271 -10.53 12.65 -2.19
N ARG A 272 -11.35 13.69 -2.21
CA ARG A 272 -12.77 13.62 -1.77
C ARG A 272 -13.58 12.61 -2.59
N GLN A 273 -13.44 12.65 -3.92
CA GLN A 273 -14.11 11.69 -4.81
C GLN A 273 -13.72 10.25 -4.46
N GLY A 274 -12.41 10.00 -4.30
CA GLY A 274 -11.89 8.67 -3.93
C GLY A 274 -12.42 8.19 -2.58
N ILE A 275 -12.43 9.05 -1.55
CA ILE A 275 -12.97 8.70 -0.23
C ILE A 275 -14.46 8.36 -0.33
N ALA A 276 -15.24 9.13 -1.08
CA ALA A 276 -16.67 8.85 -1.28
C ALA A 276 -16.89 7.53 -2.03
N ALA A 277 -16.05 7.21 -3.03
CA ALA A 277 -16.11 5.93 -3.74
C ALA A 277 -15.79 4.75 -2.80
N MET A 278 -14.75 4.87 -1.97
CA MET A 278 -14.41 3.83 -0.98
C MET A 278 -15.52 3.66 0.07
N ALA A 279 -16.13 4.75 0.51
CA ALA A 279 -17.29 4.68 1.41
C ALA A 279 -18.49 3.99 0.76
N ALA A 280 -18.72 4.19 -0.56
CA ALA A 280 -19.76 3.48 -1.31
C ALA A 280 -19.49 1.97 -1.37
N SER A 281 -18.25 1.56 -1.62
CA SER A 281 -17.84 0.14 -1.61
C SER A 281 -18.05 -0.54 -0.25
N LEU A 282 -18.03 0.23 0.84
CA LEU A 282 -18.28 -0.22 2.21
C LEU A 282 -19.76 -0.17 2.62
N GLY A 283 -20.63 0.47 1.84
CA GLY A 283 -21.99 0.79 2.25
C GLY A 283 -22.07 1.79 3.40
N GLY A 284 -21.07 2.67 3.51
CA GLY A 284 -20.89 3.70 4.54
C GLY A 284 -19.48 3.70 5.11
N ILE A 285 -19.20 4.60 6.04
CA ILE A 285 -17.89 4.77 6.67
C ILE A 285 -18.04 5.04 8.15
N ASP A 286 -17.28 4.35 9.00
CA ASP A 286 -17.20 4.61 10.42
C ASP A 286 -15.94 5.42 10.75
N LEU A 287 -14.79 5.01 10.21
CA LEU A 287 -13.49 5.62 10.47
C LEU A 287 -12.83 6.09 9.16
N LEU A 288 -12.39 7.34 9.14
CA LEU A 288 -11.50 7.88 8.10
C LEU A 288 -10.09 8.01 8.69
N VAL A 289 -9.12 7.36 8.06
CA VAL A 289 -7.75 7.28 8.58
C VAL A 289 -6.78 7.92 7.60
N PHE A 290 -5.98 8.86 8.09
CA PHE A 290 -4.87 9.46 7.34
C PHE A 290 -3.54 8.90 7.84
N THR A 291 -2.68 8.48 6.91
CA THR A 291 -1.34 7.95 7.14
C THR A 291 -0.40 8.35 6.00
N GLY A 292 0.89 8.09 6.16
CA GLY A 292 1.92 8.52 5.21
C GLY A 292 2.29 9.98 5.43
N GLY A 293 3.46 10.40 4.90
CA GLY A 293 4.06 11.69 5.25
C GLY A 293 3.13 12.90 5.08
N VAL A 294 2.39 12.98 3.98
CA VAL A 294 1.39 14.03 3.75
C VAL A 294 0.17 13.84 4.67
N GLY A 295 -0.35 12.60 4.74
CA GLY A 295 -1.50 12.29 5.56
C GLY A 295 -1.31 12.60 7.04
N GLU A 296 -0.11 12.38 7.55
CA GLU A 296 0.25 12.62 8.95
C GLU A 296 0.50 14.09 9.26
N HIS A 297 1.21 14.81 8.39
CA HIS A 297 1.77 16.11 8.72
C HIS A 297 0.99 17.31 8.15
N ASP A 298 0.15 17.13 7.11
CA ASP A 298 -0.64 18.24 6.55
C ASP A 298 -2.06 18.32 7.16
N ALA A 299 -2.15 19.02 8.28
CA ALA A 299 -3.44 19.23 8.97
C ALA A 299 -4.44 20.04 8.13
N ALA A 300 -3.96 21.00 7.33
CA ALA A 300 -4.79 21.82 6.47
C ALA A 300 -5.45 20.98 5.37
N LEU A 301 -4.67 20.10 4.72
CA LEU A 301 -5.20 19.15 3.73
C LEU A 301 -6.29 18.25 4.32
N ARG A 302 -6.07 17.71 5.52
CA ARG A 302 -7.08 16.89 6.20
C ARG A 302 -8.36 17.68 6.48
N ALA A 303 -8.22 18.88 7.03
CA ALA A 303 -9.36 19.76 7.31
C ALA A 303 -10.13 20.12 6.03
N ASP A 304 -9.42 20.52 4.98
CA ASP A 304 -10.03 20.83 3.68
C ASP A 304 -10.75 19.59 3.14
N THR A 305 -10.12 18.44 3.16
CA THR A 305 -10.72 17.19 2.67
C THR A 305 -12.02 16.87 3.41
N VAL A 306 -11.97 16.82 4.75
CA VAL A 306 -13.10 16.42 5.60
C VAL A 306 -14.25 17.41 5.51
N SER A 307 -13.97 18.71 5.36
CA SER A 307 -15.01 19.75 5.28
C SER A 307 -16.03 19.52 4.14
N GLY A 308 -15.58 18.91 3.03
CA GLY A 308 -16.41 18.56 1.88
C GLY A 308 -17.09 17.19 1.97
N LEU A 309 -16.85 16.42 3.03
CA LEU A 309 -17.35 15.06 3.19
C LEU A 309 -18.41 14.89 4.29
N LYS A 310 -18.99 16.00 4.78
CA LYS A 310 -19.99 15.99 5.87
C LYS A 310 -21.19 15.07 5.59
N PHE A 311 -21.56 14.91 4.32
CA PHE A 311 -22.66 14.04 3.90
C PHE A 311 -22.40 12.55 4.17
N LEU A 312 -21.14 12.12 4.31
CA LEU A 312 -20.75 10.73 4.65
C LEU A 312 -20.98 10.41 6.13
N ARG A 313 -21.19 11.43 6.99
CA ARG A 313 -21.39 11.24 8.44
C ARG A 313 -20.29 10.40 9.09
N ILE A 314 -19.04 10.72 8.77
CA ILE A 314 -17.86 10.03 9.30
C ILE A 314 -17.87 10.16 10.82
N GLU A 315 -17.82 9.05 11.55
CA GLU A 315 -17.89 9.07 13.01
C GLU A 315 -16.59 9.57 13.64
N GLN A 316 -15.45 9.08 13.13
CA GLN A 316 -14.12 9.51 13.60
C GLN A 316 -13.16 9.70 12.45
N VAL A 317 -12.31 10.74 12.57
CA VAL A 317 -11.17 10.99 11.70
C VAL A 317 -9.90 10.79 12.55
N LEU A 318 -9.04 9.89 12.12
CA LEU A 318 -7.83 9.51 12.84
C LEU A 318 -6.59 9.77 11.99
N VAL A 319 -5.49 10.07 12.66
CA VAL A 319 -4.15 10.11 12.07
C VAL A 319 -3.35 8.98 12.68
N VAL A 320 -2.81 8.11 11.83
CA VAL A 320 -2.02 6.96 12.23
C VAL A 320 -0.66 7.04 11.56
N GLU A 321 0.42 6.97 12.34
CA GLU A 321 1.78 6.93 11.81
C GLU A 321 1.95 5.72 10.88
N ALA A 322 2.61 5.93 9.75
CA ALA A 322 2.93 4.85 8.81
C ALA A 322 4.02 3.94 9.41
N ARG A 323 3.65 2.73 9.80
CA ARG A 323 4.52 1.72 10.38
C ARG A 323 4.47 0.43 9.56
N GLU A 324 4.83 0.54 8.26
CA GLU A 324 5.00 -0.62 7.38
C GLU A 324 6.01 -1.63 7.95
N ASP A 325 7.01 -1.14 8.67
CA ASP A 325 8.00 -1.96 9.38
C ASP A 325 7.36 -2.91 10.39
N VAL A 326 6.41 -2.43 11.18
CA VAL A 326 5.66 -3.25 12.14
C VAL A 326 4.81 -4.30 11.42
N GLU A 327 4.14 -3.92 10.34
CA GLU A 327 3.35 -4.87 9.56
C GLU A 327 4.24 -5.94 8.91
N ILE A 328 5.39 -5.56 8.34
CA ILE A 328 6.36 -6.50 7.78
C ILE A 328 6.87 -7.46 8.87
N ALA A 329 7.25 -6.95 10.05
CA ALA A 329 7.72 -7.78 11.15
C ALA A 329 6.63 -8.75 11.63
N ALA A 330 5.40 -8.29 11.76
CA ALA A 330 4.25 -9.13 12.14
C ALA A 330 3.97 -10.22 11.11
N GLN A 331 3.99 -9.89 9.81
CA GLN A 331 3.82 -10.85 8.73
C GLN A 331 4.97 -11.86 8.69
N THR A 332 6.20 -11.42 8.90
CA THR A 332 7.39 -12.29 8.99
C THR A 332 7.24 -13.31 10.11
N ARG A 333 6.89 -12.87 11.32
CA ARG A 333 6.67 -13.75 12.47
C ARG A 333 5.54 -14.77 12.21
N ARG A 334 4.44 -14.34 11.60
CA ARG A 334 3.31 -15.22 11.24
C ARG A 334 3.72 -16.27 10.22
N ALA A 335 4.41 -15.87 9.16
CA ALA A 335 4.86 -16.78 8.11
C ALA A 335 5.82 -17.86 8.65
N LEU A 336 6.62 -17.53 9.66
CA LEU A 336 7.53 -18.47 10.33
C LEU A 336 6.87 -19.27 11.47
N GLY A 337 5.55 -19.18 11.64
CA GLY A 337 4.81 -19.88 12.69
C GLY A 337 4.99 -19.29 14.10
N GLN A 338 5.49 -18.07 14.20
CA GLN A 338 5.77 -17.39 15.45
C GLN A 338 4.65 -16.35 15.70
N ALA A 339 3.53 -16.80 16.28
CA ALA A 339 2.47 -15.89 16.68
C ALA A 339 2.99 -14.91 17.74
N SER A 340 2.86 -13.61 17.51
CA SER A 340 2.99 -12.59 18.57
C SER A 340 1.91 -12.84 19.62
N SER A 341 2.27 -12.77 20.90
CA SER A 341 1.33 -12.97 22.04
C SER A 341 0.17 -11.95 22.07
N ALA A 342 0.18 -10.95 21.18
CA ALA A 342 -0.90 -9.97 21.01
C ALA A 342 -1.94 -10.35 19.93
N ASP A 343 -1.70 -11.39 19.12
CA ASP A 343 -2.52 -11.77 17.96
C ASP A 343 -3.41 -13.02 18.21
N VAL A 344 -3.80 -13.31 19.46
CA VAL A 344 -4.80 -14.36 19.72
C VAL A 344 -6.20 -13.78 19.51
N PRO A 345 -6.89 -14.09 18.40
CA PRO A 345 -8.32 -13.80 18.31
C PRO A 345 -9.01 -14.65 19.35
N SER A 346 -9.82 -14.04 20.20
CA SER A 346 -10.71 -14.76 21.11
C SER A 346 -11.52 -15.77 20.27
N THR A 347 -11.25 -17.04 20.47
CA THR A 347 -11.89 -18.17 19.81
C THR A 347 -13.41 -18.03 19.92
N PHE A 348 -14.07 -17.98 18.78
CA PHE A 348 -15.48 -18.24 18.68
C PHE A 348 -15.73 -19.66 19.17
N SER A 349 -16.38 -19.77 20.33
CA SER A 349 -16.92 -21.02 20.86
C SER A 349 -17.86 -21.63 19.82
N SER A 350 -17.52 -22.80 19.32
CA SER A 350 -18.37 -23.61 18.48
C SER A 350 -19.58 -24.09 19.30
N ALA A 351 -20.71 -23.45 19.11
CA ALA A 351 -21.98 -24.07 19.49
C ALA A 351 -22.28 -25.21 18.51
N ARG A 352 -22.08 -26.45 18.97
CA ARG A 352 -22.61 -27.65 18.33
C ARG A 352 -24.14 -27.56 18.40
N ALA A 353 -24.79 -27.41 17.24
CA ALA A 353 -26.21 -27.76 17.10
C ALA A 353 -26.29 -29.28 16.88
N SER A 354 -26.85 -29.96 17.85
CA SER A 354 -27.26 -31.37 17.76
C SER A 354 -28.41 -31.47 16.79
N ALA A 355 -28.26 -32.32 15.81
CA ALA A 355 -29.35 -32.80 14.96
C ALA A 355 -30.27 -33.73 15.78
N SER A 356 -31.56 -33.53 15.72
CA SER A 356 -32.56 -34.53 16.04
C SER A 356 -33.73 -34.42 15.07
N GLU A 357 -33.82 -35.47 14.25
CA GLU A 357 -35.02 -36.18 13.79
C GLU A 357 -36.16 -35.43 13.08
N GLU A 358 -36.36 -35.87 11.84
CA GLU A 358 -37.63 -35.78 11.11
C GLU A 358 -38.76 -36.55 11.83
N PRO A 359 -40.05 -36.23 11.54
CA PRO A 359 -40.70 -37.09 10.59
C PRO A 359 -41.68 -36.43 9.59
N SER A 360 -41.74 -37.08 8.45
CA SER A 360 -42.75 -37.22 7.40
C SER A 360 -44.18 -36.73 7.65
N GLY A 361 -44.80 -36.16 6.59
CA GLY A 361 -46.25 -36.07 6.45
C GLY A 361 -46.74 -35.13 5.36
N ALA A 362 -47.02 -35.71 4.22
CA ALA A 362 -47.97 -35.38 3.18
C ALA A 362 -48.93 -34.17 3.34
N LEU A 363 -48.95 -33.30 2.36
CA LEU A 363 -50.04 -33.01 1.38
C LEU A 363 -49.54 -31.87 0.44
#